data_06db4074475aedafa0104a9a77ffb17c
#
_entry.id   06db4074475aedafa0104a9a77ffb17c
#
_cell.length_a   1.000
_cell.length_b   1.000
_cell.length_c   1.000
_cell.angle_alpha   90.00
_cell.angle_beta   90.00
_cell.angle_gamma   90.00
#
_symmetry.space_group_name_H-M   'P 1'
#
loop_
_entity.id
_entity.type
_entity.pdbx_description
1 polymer ?
#
loop_
_entity_poly.entity_id
_entity_poly.type
_entity_poly.pdbx_seq_one_letter_code
_entity_poly.pdbx_strand_id
1 'polypeptide(L)'
;MDGMNITFLIGNGFDIQMGLKTSYTDFYDNVVASKLTENQIYNSIKDKPTEWSDFEVALGQYTYTLKVHIDNCATDDDKRVCLDKFFTDLLELKEDLGDYIEGEEDKFDYEKLTHELAQGSFDNLFNELEKI
;
A
#
# COMPACT_ATOMS: atom_id res chain seq x y z
N MET A 1 -27.99 20.90 -23.09
CA MET A 1 -27.52 19.50 -22.94
C MET A 1 -26.81 19.43 -21.62
N ASP A 2 -27.42 18.76 -20.65
CA ASP A 2 -26.76 18.53 -19.36
C ASP A 2 -25.61 17.52 -19.58
N GLY A 3 -24.36 17.94 -19.36
CA GLY A 3 -23.20 17.09 -19.53
C GLY A 3 -23.23 15.98 -18.46
N MET A 4 -23.07 14.73 -18.89
CA MET A 4 -22.89 13.61 -17.98
C MET A 4 -21.51 13.70 -17.35
N ASN A 5 -21.42 13.75 -16.02
CA ASN A 5 -20.17 13.65 -15.29
C ASN A 5 -19.97 12.19 -14.86
N ILE A 6 -18.87 11.59 -15.28
CA ILE A 6 -18.48 10.23 -14.89
C ILE A 6 -17.27 10.35 -13.97
N THR A 7 -17.37 9.75 -12.76
CA THR A 7 -16.27 9.69 -11.81
C THR A 7 -15.82 8.23 -11.68
N PHE A 8 -14.52 7.99 -11.87
CA PHE A 8 -13.92 6.69 -11.65
C PHE A 8 -13.23 6.69 -10.29
N LEU A 9 -13.53 5.68 -9.46
CA LEU A 9 -12.77 5.39 -8.25
C LEU A 9 -11.82 4.24 -8.56
N ILE A 10 -10.51 4.54 -8.59
CA ILE A 10 -9.47 3.60 -8.98
C ILE A 10 -8.61 3.30 -7.75
N GLY A 11 -8.45 2.02 -7.41
CA GLY A 11 -7.56 1.54 -6.36
C GLY A 11 -6.41 0.70 -6.95
N ASN A 12 -5.53 0.17 -6.08
CA ASN A 12 -4.36 -0.64 -6.48
C ASN A 12 -4.71 -1.89 -7.29
N GLY A 13 -5.95 -2.35 -7.26
CA GLY A 13 -6.44 -3.43 -8.12
C GLY A 13 -6.32 -3.11 -9.60
N PHE A 14 -6.39 -1.83 -9.99
CA PHE A 14 -6.14 -1.38 -11.35
C PHE A 14 -4.66 -1.57 -11.73
N ASP A 15 -3.74 -1.16 -10.87
CA ASP A 15 -2.30 -1.29 -11.08
C ASP A 15 -1.90 -2.75 -11.26
N ILE A 16 -2.45 -3.64 -10.40
CA ILE A 16 -2.23 -5.09 -10.48
C ILE A 16 -2.75 -5.64 -11.81
N GLN A 17 -3.93 -5.21 -12.26
CA GLN A 17 -4.49 -5.61 -13.56
C GLN A 17 -3.62 -5.14 -14.73
N MET A 18 -2.95 -4.00 -14.58
CA MET A 18 -1.99 -3.48 -15.55
C MET A 18 -0.62 -4.18 -15.47
N GLY A 19 -0.46 -5.14 -14.57
CA GLY A 19 0.74 -5.94 -14.41
C GLY A 19 1.80 -5.33 -13.50
N LEU A 20 1.49 -4.25 -12.79
CA LEU A 20 2.35 -3.67 -11.77
C LEU A 20 2.28 -4.49 -10.48
N LYS A 21 3.40 -4.59 -9.79
CA LYS A 21 3.52 -5.29 -8.52
C LYS A 21 3.35 -4.31 -7.36
N THR A 22 2.14 -3.80 -7.18
CA THR A 22 1.83 -2.77 -6.17
C THR A 22 1.06 -3.30 -4.96
N SER A 23 0.94 -4.64 -4.82
CA SER A 23 0.33 -5.22 -3.62
C SER A 23 1.27 -5.13 -2.41
N TYR A 24 0.71 -5.12 -1.20
CA TYR A 24 1.50 -5.20 0.02
C TYR A 24 2.34 -6.49 0.09
N THR A 25 1.87 -7.58 -0.48
CA THR A 25 2.63 -8.84 -0.58
C THR A 25 3.86 -8.67 -1.48
N ASP A 26 3.70 -8.00 -2.64
CA ASP A 26 4.84 -7.71 -3.52
C ASP A 26 5.86 -6.80 -2.82
N PHE A 27 5.41 -5.78 -2.10
CA PHE A 27 6.27 -4.91 -1.30
C PHE A 27 7.03 -5.71 -0.23
N TYR A 28 6.34 -6.60 0.48
CA TYR A 28 6.98 -7.48 1.45
C TYR A 28 8.08 -8.32 0.82
N ASP A 29 7.78 -9.03 -0.26
CA ASP A 29 8.72 -9.96 -0.91
C ASP A 29 9.95 -9.23 -1.48
N ASN A 30 9.77 -8.03 -2.01
CA ASN A 30 10.83 -7.29 -2.69
C ASN A 30 11.65 -6.37 -1.75
N VAL A 31 11.07 -5.90 -0.66
CA VAL A 31 11.72 -4.92 0.23
C VAL A 31 11.86 -5.47 1.64
N VAL A 32 10.77 -5.85 2.29
CA VAL A 32 10.73 -6.09 3.74
C VAL A 32 11.43 -7.39 4.13
N ALA A 33 11.21 -8.47 3.37
CA ALA A 33 11.72 -9.81 3.70
C ALA A 33 13.25 -9.84 3.86
N SER A 34 13.97 -9.03 3.07
CA SER A 34 15.42 -8.94 3.08
C SER A 34 15.97 -7.78 3.92
N LYS A 35 15.13 -6.84 4.34
CA LYS A 35 15.56 -5.63 5.05
C LYS A 35 15.97 -5.95 6.48
N LEU A 36 17.22 -5.63 6.81
CA LEU A 36 17.71 -5.63 8.18
C LEU A 36 17.47 -4.24 8.79
N THR A 37 16.53 -4.15 9.72
CA THR A 37 16.12 -2.87 10.32
C THR A 37 15.79 -3.04 11.79
N GLU A 38 15.91 -1.93 12.55
CA GLU A 38 15.41 -1.82 13.92
C GLU A 38 13.94 -1.32 13.97
N ASN A 39 13.30 -1.18 12.82
CA ASN A 39 11.90 -0.77 12.72
C ASN A 39 11.00 -1.81 13.38
N GLN A 40 10.28 -1.40 14.41
CA GLN A 40 9.45 -2.30 15.21
C GLN A 40 8.19 -2.75 14.46
N ILE A 41 7.68 -1.92 13.53
CA ILE A 41 6.55 -2.29 12.68
C ILE A 41 6.97 -3.46 11.78
N TYR A 42 8.07 -3.33 11.08
CA TYR A 42 8.61 -4.42 10.25
C TYR A 42 8.87 -5.70 11.06
N ASN A 43 9.55 -5.57 12.20
CA ASN A 43 9.90 -6.71 13.02
C ASN A 43 8.68 -7.42 13.62
N SER A 44 7.57 -6.69 13.85
CA SER A 44 6.33 -7.28 14.39
C SER A 44 5.58 -8.16 13.38
N ILE A 45 5.75 -7.91 12.08
CA ILE A 45 5.02 -8.60 11.01
C ILE A 45 5.94 -9.32 10.01
N LYS A 46 7.28 -9.19 10.16
CA LYS A 46 8.28 -9.72 9.22
C LYS A 46 8.17 -11.23 8.98
N ASP A 47 7.89 -12.00 10.02
CA ASP A 47 7.82 -13.45 9.94
C ASP A 47 6.41 -13.97 9.59
N LYS A 48 5.52 -13.07 9.19
CA LYS A 48 4.12 -13.37 8.93
C LYS A 48 3.69 -12.87 7.54
N PRO A 49 4.20 -13.46 6.47
CA PRO A 49 3.94 -13.01 5.09
C PRO A 49 2.45 -12.95 4.74
N THR A 50 1.61 -13.78 5.38
CA THR A 50 0.16 -13.74 5.20
C THR A 50 -0.50 -12.50 5.80
N GLU A 51 0.12 -11.84 6.79
CA GLU A 51 -0.40 -10.61 7.38
C GLU A 51 -0.15 -9.40 6.46
N TRP A 52 0.75 -9.52 5.48
CA TRP A 52 1.00 -8.46 4.50
C TRP A 52 -0.09 -8.35 3.42
N SER A 53 -0.88 -9.40 3.21
CA SER A 53 -2.08 -9.29 2.36
C SER A 53 -3.17 -8.42 3.02
N ASP A 54 -3.16 -8.37 4.37
CA ASP A 54 -4.07 -7.58 5.20
C ASP A 54 -3.27 -6.60 6.07
N PHE A 55 -2.30 -5.91 5.47
CA PHE A 55 -1.35 -5.04 6.16
C PHE A 55 -2.02 -4.00 7.07
N GLU A 56 -3.13 -3.43 6.62
CA GLU A 56 -3.88 -2.44 7.41
C GLU A 56 -4.43 -3.04 8.70
N VAL A 57 -4.87 -4.30 8.66
CA VAL A 57 -5.33 -5.03 9.84
C VAL A 57 -4.16 -5.32 10.79
N ALA A 58 -3.02 -5.76 10.25
CA ALA A 58 -1.82 -6.03 11.04
C ALA A 58 -1.28 -4.75 11.71
N LEU A 59 -1.26 -3.63 11.00
CA LEU A 59 -0.88 -2.32 11.55
C LEU A 59 -1.87 -1.86 12.63
N GLY A 60 -3.17 -2.10 12.44
CA GLY A 60 -4.19 -1.82 13.46
C GLY A 60 -3.98 -2.63 14.75
N GLN A 61 -3.63 -3.90 14.62
CA GLN A 61 -3.31 -4.76 15.78
C GLN A 61 -2.03 -4.30 16.49
N TYR A 62 -1.01 -3.92 15.73
CA TYR A 62 0.22 -3.37 16.29
C TYR A 62 -0.03 -2.08 17.06
N THR A 63 -0.80 -1.14 16.51
CA THR A 63 -1.15 0.12 17.19
C THR A 63 -1.95 -0.11 18.46
N TYR A 64 -2.83 -1.11 18.47
CA TYR A 64 -3.55 -1.49 19.70
C TYR A 64 -2.58 -2.00 20.78
N THR A 65 -1.65 -2.88 20.43
CA THR A 65 -0.63 -3.41 21.33
C THR A 65 0.27 -2.29 21.87
N LEU A 66 0.68 -1.37 21.01
CA LEU A 66 1.45 -0.19 21.37
C LEU A 66 0.68 0.70 22.37
N LYS A 67 -0.62 0.93 22.11
CA LYS A 67 -1.47 1.69 23.03
C LYS A 67 -1.47 1.07 24.45
N VAL A 68 -1.65 -0.25 24.54
CA VAL A 68 -1.62 -0.96 25.84
C VAL A 68 -0.25 -0.78 26.51
N HIS A 69 0.84 -0.84 25.74
CA HIS A 69 2.18 -0.61 26.28
C HIS A 69 2.34 0.82 26.80
N ILE A 70 1.93 1.82 26.04
CA ILE A 70 1.99 3.24 26.44
C ILE A 70 1.16 3.51 27.69
N ASP A 71 -0.04 2.93 27.79
CA ASP A 71 -0.90 3.09 28.97
C ASP A 71 -0.26 2.54 30.26
N ASN A 72 0.67 1.58 30.14
CA ASN A 72 1.43 1.00 31.25
C ASN A 72 2.80 1.66 31.49
N CYS A 73 3.20 2.66 30.73
CA CYS A 73 4.44 3.40 30.96
C CYS A 73 4.35 4.21 32.26
N ALA A 74 5.45 4.21 33.03
CA ALA A 74 5.51 4.84 34.34
C ALA A 74 5.52 6.37 34.28
N THR A 75 6.11 6.94 33.24
CA THR A 75 6.27 8.39 33.07
C THR A 75 5.75 8.88 31.72
N ASP A 76 5.42 10.17 31.65
CA ASP A 76 5.01 10.78 30.38
C ASP A 76 6.18 10.91 29.40
N ASP A 77 7.42 10.97 29.88
CA ASP A 77 8.61 10.94 29.04
C ASP A 77 8.77 9.56 28.37
N ASP A 78 8.55 8.46 29.07
CA ASP A 78 8.57 7.12 28.48
C ASP A 78 7.49 6.96 27.41
N LYS A 79 6.28 7.48 27.68
CA LYS A 79 5.19 7.48 26.66
C LYS A 79 5.58 8.22 25.41
N ARG A 80 6.21 9.40 25.56
CA ARG A 80 6.65 10.20 24.44
C ARG A 80 7.71 9.47 23.62
N VAL A 81 8.70 8.86 24.26
CA VAL A 81 9.74 8.07 23.57
C VAL A 81 9.12 6.94 22.75
N CYS A 82 8.14 6.22 23.28
CA CYS A 82 7.43 5.17 22.55
C CYS A 82 6.68 5.70 21.33
N LEU A 83 6.01 6.85 21.47
CA LEU A 83 5.28 7.49 20.38
C LEU A 83 6.23 8.00 19.30
N ASP A 84 7.30 8.69 19.68
CA ASP A 84 8.31 9.20 18.73
C ASP A 84 8.94 8.06 17.95
N LYS A 85 9.25 6.93 18.60
CA LYS A 85 9.75 5.73 17.91
C LYS A 85 8.73 5.17 16.93
N PHE A 86 7.46 5.06 17.32
CA PHE A 86 6.39 4.60 16.43
C PHE A 86 6.24 5.46 15.19
N PHE A 87 6.23 6.79 15.36
CA PHE A 87 6.10 7.69 14.22
C PHE A 87 7.33 7.66 13.30
N THR A 88 8.52 7.48 13.87
CA THR A 88 9.75 7.29 13.09
C THR A 88 9.66 6.02 12.25
N ASP A 89 9.23 4.91 12.86
CA ASP A 89 9.07 3.61 12.20
C ASP A 89 7.99 3.66 11.10
N LEU A 90 6.90 4.37 11.36
CA LEU A 90 5.82 4.56 10.38
C LEU A 90 6.26 5.42 9.20
N LEU A 91 7.08 6.44 9.45
CA LEU A 91 7.63 7.29 8.40
C LEU A 91 8.57 6.49 7.49
N GLU A 92 9.48 5.72 8.06
CA GLU A 92 10.37 4.83 7.30
C GLU A 92 9.57 3.87 6.41
N LEU A 93 8.55 3.22 6.96
CA LEU A 93 7.68 2.33 6.19
C LEU A 93 6.98 3.05 5.04
N LYS A 94 6.48 4.26 5.28
CA LYS A 94 5.82 5.07 4.26
C LYS A 94 6.78 5.45 3.13
N GLU A 95 8.01 5.84 3.47
CA GLU A 95 9.04 6.19 2.50
C GLU A 95 9.44 4.96 1.67
N ASP A 96 9.73 3.83 2.30
CA ASP A 96 10.07 2.59 1.61
C ASP A 96 8.97 2.11 0.66
N LEU A 97 7.70 2.21 1.09
CA LEU A 97 6.56 1.84 0.24
C LEU A 97 6.41 2.82 -0.93
N GLY A 98 6.59 4.12 -0.68
CA GLY A 98 6.56 5.15 -1.72
C GLY A 98 7.62 4.91 -2.79
N ASP A 99 8.87 4.71 -2.38
CA ASP A 99 10.00 4.43 -3.27
C ASP A 99 9.78 3.13 -4.08
N TYR A 100 9.20 2.12 -3.42
CA TYR A 100 8.88 0.86 -4.10
C TYR A 100 7.81 1.03 -5.18
N ILE A 101 6.74 1.75 -4.88
CA ILE A 101 5.64 2.01 -5.84
C ILE A 101 6.15 2.85 -7.00
N GLU A 102 6.92 3.92 -6.74
CA GLU A 102 7.54 4.75 -7.78
C GLU A 102 8.45 3.90 -8.69
N GLY A 103 9.26 3.02 -8.10
CA GLY A 103 10.09 2.09 -8.87
C GLY A 103 9.31 1.04 -9.68
N GLU A 104 8.09 0.67 -9.30
CA GLU A 104 7.20 -0.16 -10.11
C GLU A 104 6.54 0.65 -11.22
N GLU A 105 6.14 1.89 -10.93
CA GLU A 105 5.55 2.80 -11.92
C GLU A 105 6.53 3.12 -13.06
N ASP A 106 7.82 3.31 -12.74
CA ASP A 106 8.88 3.54 -13.74
C ASP A 106 9.07 2.36 -14.71
N LYS A 107 8.65 1.16 -14.34
CA LYS A 107 8.68 -0.03 -15.22
C LYS A 107 7.48 -0.11 -16.13
N PHE A 108 6.50 0.76 -15.97
CA PHE A 108 5.25 0.71 -16.70
C PHE A 108 5.42 1.15 -18.15
N ASP A 109 5.00 0.29 -19.07
CA ASP A 109 5.05 0.55 -20.50
C ASP A 109 3.78 1.25 -21.00
N TYR A 110 3.82 2.59 -20.98
CA TYR A 110 2.72 3.43 -21.47
C TYR A 110 2.43 3.24 -22.95
N GLU A 111 3.42 2.84 -23.78
CA GLU A 111 3.22 2.60 -25.20
C GLU A 111 2.40 1.32 -25.41
N LYS A 112 2.69 0.28 -24.61
CA LYS A 112 1.91 -0.96 -24.61
C LYS A 112 0.46 -0.70 -24.19
N LEU A 113 0.24 0.08 -23.14
CA LEU A 113 -1.11 0.45 -22.69
C LEU A 113 -1.88 1.16 -23.80
N THR A 114 -1.26 2.15 -24.44
CA THR A 114 -1.91 2.91 -25.52
C THR A 114 -2.29 2.01 -26.68
N HIS A 115 -1.46 1.03 -27.01
CA HIS A 115 -1.74 0.05 -28.05
C HIS A 115 -2.87 -0.90 -27.68
N GLU A 116 -2.92 -1.38 -26.45
CA GLU A 116 -3.99 -2.26 -25.95
C GLU A 116 -5.33 -1.52 -25.83
N LEU A 117 -5.31 -0.25 -25.42
CA LEU A 117 -6.49 0.62 -25.40
C LEU A 117 -7.03 0.88 -26.81
N ALA A 118 -6.15 1.08 -27.79
CA ALA A 118 -6.53 1.26 -29.17
C ALA A 118 -7.12 -0.02 -29.81
N GLN A 119 -6.88 -1.20 -29.22
CA GLN A 119 -7.39 -2.49 -29.72
C GLN A 119 -8.75 -2.92 -29.14
N GLY A 120 -9.47 -2.04 -28.44
CA GLY A 120 -10.88 -2.28 -28.16
C GLY A 120 -11.25 -2.64 -26.72
N SER A 121 -10.35 -2.54 -25.75
CA SER A 121 -10.71 -2.75 -24.33
C SER A 121 -11.68 -1.68 -23.82
N PHE A 122 -11.58 -0.45 -24.30
CA PHE A 122 -12.53 0.62 -23.99
C PHE A 122 -13.86 0.48 -24.72
N ASP A 123 -13.88 -0.03 -25.94
CA ASP A 123 -15.12 -0.26 -26.69
C ASP A 123 -16.04 -1.23 -25.95
N ASN A 124 -15.47 -2.25 -25.29
CA ASN A 124 -16.25 -3.18 -24.48
C ASN A 124 -16.83 -2.50 -23.22
N LEU A 125 -16.06 -1.64 -22.55
CA LEU A 125 -16.56 -0.90 -21.39
C LEU A 125 -17.68 0.06 -21.76
N PHE A 126 -17.53 0.82 -22.85
CA PHE A 126 -18.56 1.73 -23.34
C PHE A 126 -19.80 0.97 -23.81
N ASN A 127 -19.63 -0.16 -24.50
CA ASN A 127 -20.75 -1.00 -24.93
C ASN A 127 -21.53 -1.61 -23.74
N GLU A 128 -20.89 -1.86 -22.59
CA GLU A 128 -21.60 -2.30 -21.39
C GLU A 128 -22.29 -1.14 -20.68
N LEU A 129 -21.75 0.06 -20.70
CA LEU A 129 -22.36 1.27 -20.14
C LEU A 129 -23.59 1.73 -20.95
N GLU A 130 -23.60 1.52 -22.25
CA GLU A 130 -24.78 1.85 -23.11
C GLU A 130 -25.98 0.92 -22.89
N LYS A 131 -25.80 -0.20 -22.21
CA LYS A 131 -26.88 -1.16 -21.87
C LYS A 131 -27.63 -0.81 -20.57
N ILE A 132 -27.16 0.19 -19.81
CA ILE A 132 -27.77 0.67 -18.57
C ILE A 132 -28.72 1.83 -18.86
#